data_a50a440c2e8b71591dff1dab48ee1b6f
#
_entry.id   a50a440c2e8b71591dff1dab48ee1b6f
#
_cell.length_a   1.000
_cell.length_b   1.000
_cell.length_c   1.000
_cell.angle_alpha   90.00
_cell.angle_beta   90.00
_cell.angle_gamma   90.00
#
_symmetry.space_group_name_H-M   'P 1'
#
loop_
_entity.id
_entity.type
_entity.pdbx_description
1 polymer ?
#
loop_
_entity_poly.entity_id
_entity_poly.type
_entity_poly.pdbx_seq_one_letter_code
_entity_poly.pdbx_strand_id
1 'polypeptide(L)' 'MKTKRNLSASIPNETRKAVYARDGYRCALCDDTHGLQIHHIVHRSVGGNDTPCNLITLCWRCHAEAHGTW' A
#
# COMPACT_ATOMS: atom_id res chain seq x y z
N MET A 1 15.14 -5.11 -16.70
CA MET A 1 14.85 -5.06 -16.36
C MET A 1 14.32 -4.96 -15.87
N LYS A 2 14.12 -4.77 -15.88
CA LYS A 2 13.61 -4.56 -15.47
C LYS A 2 12.65 -4.42 -15.34
N THR A 3 12.26 -4.30 -15.49
CA THR A 3 11.39 -4.13 -15.42
C THR A 3 10.56 -4.63 -15.31
N LYS A 4 10.34 -4.97 -15.38
CA LYS A 4 9.46 -5.37 -15.17
C LYS A 4 8.76 -5.55 -14.28
N ARG A 5 8.77 -5.87 -13.88
CA ARG A 5 8.23 -6.03 -12.91
C ARG A 5 7.45 -5.27 -12.34
N ASN A 6 7.55 -4.80 -12.22
CA ASN A 6 6.94 -3.89 -11.58
C ASN A 6 6.00 -3.15 -12.26
N LEU A 7 5.91 -3.19 -13.38
CA LEU A 7 4.99 -2.43 -14.11
C LEU A 7 3.59 -2.74 -13.76
N SER A 8 3.26 -4.02 -13.77
CA SER A 8 1.90 -4.41 -13.46
C SER A 8 1.55 -4.12 -12.02
N ALA A 9 2.54 -3.96 -11.22
CA ALA A 9 2.31 -3.68 -9.83
C ALA A 9 2.26 -2.20 -9.53
N SER A 10 2.43 -1.37 -10.53
CA SER A 10 2.50 0.05 -10.28
C SER A 10 1.15 0.64 -9.96
N ILE A 11 1.09 1.39 -8.88
CA ILE A 11 -0.07 2.18 -8.52
C ILE A 11 0.18 3.58 -9.06
N PRO A 12 -0.78 4.20 -9.74
CA PRO A 12 -0.59 5.56 -10.25
C PRO A 12 -0.18 6.51 -9.13
N ASN A 13 0.72 7.44 -9.44
CA ASN A 13 1.21 8.39 -8.45
C ASN A 13 0.08 9.18 -7.81
N GLU A 14 -0.93 9.53 -8.59
CA GLU A 14 -2.05 10.28 -8.06
C GLU A 14 -2.80 9.48 -7.01
N THR A 15 -2.97 8.20 -7.26
CA THR A 15 -3.62 7.32 -6.31
C THR A 15 -2.79 7.17 -5.05
N ARG A 16 -1.47 7.00 -5.20
CA ARG A 16 -0.58 6.92 -4.05
C ARG A 16 -0.67 8.16 -3.18
N LYS A 17 -0.61 9.34 -3.82
CA LYS A 17 -0.68 10.60 -3.09
C LYS A 17 -2.00 10.74 -2.36
N ALA A 18 -3.09 10.33 -3.01
CA ALA A 18 -4.40 10.41 -2.39
C ALA A 18 -4.48 9.53 -1.15
N VAL A 19 -3.94 8.32 -1.23
CA VAL A 19 -3.96 7.40 -0.10
C VAL A 19 -3.09 7.93 1.04
N TYR A 20 -1.87 8.37 0.74
CA TYR A 20 -0.99 8.93 1.77
C TYR A 20 -1.62 10.16 2.42
N ALA A 21 -2.21 11.05 1.63
CA ALA A 21 -2.83 12.26 2.17
C ALA A 21 -4.02 11.91 3.06
N ARG A 22 -4.85 10.96 2.62
CA ARG A 22 -6.00 10.52 3.40
C ARG A 22 -5.55 9.99 4.76
N ASP A 23 -4.43 9.26 4.78
CA ASP A 23 -3.93 8.62 6.00
C ASP A 23 -2.98 9.52 6.79
N GLY A 24 -2.79 10.76 6.35
CA GLY A 24 -1.98 11.73 7.08
C GLY A 24 -0.50 11.48 7.03
N TYR A 25 -0.03 10.77 6.00
CA TYR A 25 1.38 10.44 5.83
C TYR A 25 1.94 9.70 7.04
N ARG A 26 1.13 8.79 7.57
CA ARG A 26 1.53 7.96 8.71
C ARG A 26 0.85 6.62 8.58
N CYS A 27 1.37 5.64 9.31
CA CYS A 27 0.78 4.31 9.34
C CYS A 27 -0.64 4.39 9.88
N ALA A 28 -1.58 3.78 9.18
CA ALA A 28 -2.97 3.82 9.60
C ALA A 28 -3.23 3.00 10.86
N LEU A 29 -2.30 2.13 11.22
CA LEU A 29 -2.47 1.25 12.39
C LEU A 29 -1.72 1.73 13.61
N CYS A 30 -0.49 2.24 13.44
CA CYS A 30 0.33 2.59 14.61
C CYS A 30 0.85 4.02 14.57
N ASP A 31 0.50 4.79 13.55
CA ASP A 31 0.89 6.21 13.39
C ASP A 31 2.38 6.43 13.17
N ASP A 32 3.16 5.38 12.91
CA ASP A 32 4.57 5.52 12.61
C ASP A 32 4.71 6.23 11.25
N THR A 33 5.75 7.05 11.12
CA THR A 33 5.99 7.78 9.87
C THR A 33 7.18 7.22 9.10
N HIS A 34 7.75 6.09 9.53
CA HIS A 34 8.93 5.51 8.91
C HIS A 34 8.56 4.34 8.00
N GLY A 35 9.20 4.30 6.83
CA GLY A 35 9.04 3.17 5.93
C GLY A 35 7.61 2.98 5.47
N LEU A 36 6.91 4.07 5.16
CA LEU A 36 5.52 3.98 4.75
C LEU A 36 5.40 3.30 3.40
N GLN A 37 4.44 2.42 3.29
CA GLN A 37 4.15 1.67 2.08
C GLN A 37 2.64 1.57 1.90
N ILE A 38 2.21 1.39 0.67
CA ILE A 38 0.80 1.20 0.38
C ILE A 38 0.53 -0.30 0.30
N HIS A 39 -0.46 -0.75 1.04
CA HIS A 39 -0.83 -2.15 1.13
C HIS A 39 -2.22 -2.34 0.52
N HIS A 40 -2.38 -3.39 -0.28
CA HIS A 40 -3.69 -3.75 -0.83
C HIS A 40 -4.44 -4.55 0.22
N ILE A 41 -5.62 -4.05 0.59
CA ILE A 41 -6.44 -4.74 1.57
C ILE A 41 -6.90 -6.08 1.01
N VAL A 42 -7.39 -6.07 -0.24
CA VAL A 42 -7.64 -7.30 -0.97
C VAL A 42 -6.54 -7.43 -2.01
N HIS A 43 -5.81 -8.54 -1.99
CA HIS A 43 -4.69 -8.74 -2.90
C HIS A 43 -5.14 -8.75 -4.35
N ARG A 44 -4.27 -8.27 -5.23
CA ARG A 44 -4.55 -8.29 -6.67
C ARG A 44 -4.83 -9.70 -7.17
N SER A 45 -4.12 -10.68 -6.62
CA SER A 45 -4.26 -12.06 -7.06
C SER A 45 -5.64 -12.63 -6.80
N VAL A 46 -6.40 -12.01 -5.90
CA VAL A 46 -7.76 -12.46 -5.59
C VAL A 46 -8.79 -11.39 -5.97
N GLY A 47 -8.44 -10.54 -6.93
CA GLY A 47 -9.39 -9.59 -7.48
C GLY A 47 -9.30 -8.19 -6.90
N GLY A 48 -8.32 -7.91 -6.05
CA GLY A 48 -8.15 -6.58 -5.48
C GLY A 48 -7.73 -5.59 -6.56
N ASN A 49 -8.23 -4.37 -6.46
CA ASN A 49 -7.90 -3.32 -7.42
C ASN A 49 -7.06 -2.24 -6.77
N ASP A 50 -6.70 -1.23 -7.55
CA ASP A 50 -5.82 -0.16 -7.10
C ASP A 50 -6.60 1.12 -6.74
N THR A 51 -7.85 0.98 -6.36
CA THR A 51 -8.62 2.15 -5.93
C THR A 51 -8.30 2.49 -4.48
N PRO A 52 -8.42 3.75 -4.09
CA PRO A 52 -8.11 4.13 -2.70
C PRO A 52 -8.89 3.35 -1.67
N CYS A 53 -10.09 2.89 -1.99
CA CYS A 53 -10.87 2.09 -1.05
C CYS A 53 -10.20 0.78 -0.69
N ASN A 54 -9.35 0.27 -1.58
CA ASN A 54 -8.65 -0.99 -1.37
C ASN A 54 -7.20 -0.81 -0.95
N LEU A 55 -6.80 0.43 -0.65
CA LEU A 55 -5.41 0.74 -0.32
C LEU A 55 -5.33 1.40 1.04
N ILE A 56 -4.25 1.10 1.76
CA ILE A 56 -4.03 1.66 3.09
C ILE A 56 -2.54 1.88 3.28
N THR A 57 -2.19 2.95 4.00
CA THR A 57 -0.80 3.26 4.30
C THR A 57 -0.37 2.50 5.55
N LEU A 58 0.70 1.74 5.45
CA LEU A 58 1.26 1.00 6.57
C LEU A 58 2.75 1.29 6.67
N CYS A 59 3.28 1.26 7.90
CA CYS A 59 4.71 1.32 8.08
C CYS A 59 5.30 -0.05 7.76
N TRP A 60 6.65 -0.11 7.67
CA TRP A 60 7.29 -1.34 7.25
C TRP A 60 6.97 -2.52 8.16
N ARG A 61 6.81 -2.27 9.46
CA ARG A 61 6.51 -3.34 10.41
C ARG A 61 5.08 -3.85 10.26
N CYS A 62 4.13 -2.93 10.20
CA CYS A 62 2.73 -3.32 10.04
C CYS A 62 2.51 -3.99 8.68
N HIS A 63 3.20 -3.52 7.66
CA HIS A 63 3.10 -4.11 6.34
C HIS A 63 3.63 -5.55 6.35
N ALA A 64 4.75 -5.77 7.03
CA ALA A 64 5.32 -7.11 7.16
C ALA A 64 4.37 -8.04 7.92
N GLU A 65 3.76 -7.54 8.98
CA GLU A 65 2.82 -8.33 9.76
C GLU A 65 1.57 -8.67 8.94
N ALA A 66 1.10 -7.72 8.16
CA ALA A 66 -0.06 -7.96 7.31
C ALA A 66 0.22 -9.08 6.31
N HIS A 67 1.42 -9.06 5.72
CA HIS A 67 1.80 -10.11 4.79
C HIS A 67 1.93 -11.46 5.46
N GLY A 68 2.31 -11.47 6.73
CA GLY A 68 2.49 -12.70 7.46
C GLY A 68 1.19 -13.32 7.95
N THR A 69 0.14 -12.49 8.11
CA THR A 69 -1.09 -12.98 8.73
C THR A 69 -2.31 -12.91 7.82
N TRP A 70 -2.24 -12.16 6.75
CA TRP A 70 -3.42 -11.94 5.89
C TRP A 70 -3.36 -12.71 4.58
#